data_0d5c80e44f551344e2859991e22a36e9
#
_entry.id   0d5c80e44f551344e2859991e22a36e9
#
_cell.length_a   1.000
_cell.length_b   1.000
_cell.length_c   1.000
_cell.angle_alpha   90.00
_cell.angle_beta   90.00
_cell.angle_gamma   90.00
#
_symmetry.space_group_name_H-M   'P 1'
#
loop_
_entity.id
_entity.type
_entity.pdbx_description
1 polymer ?
#
loop_
_entity_poly.entity_id
_entity_poly.type
_entity_poly.pdbx_seq_one_letter_code
_entity_poly.pdbx_strand_id
1 'polypeptide(L)'
;MKPAAQKHFSLITFGVAQIAMDIEPFIGMVRNSEILHGPTHTVLGAIVIGLLVALVSPSICRPILRRYNQEVTAYTLCWLSEPPEPTRLAIWSGAFGGTLSHIVLDSFMHHDMQPFAPFSGANPILNELSHDGVYRLCLLLGLVGCIAWLLTKWLGRL
;
A
#
# COMPACT_ATOMS: atom_id res chain seq x y z
N MET A 1 2.54 -26.42 -5.59
CA MET A 1 1.90 -25.42 -6.47
C MET A 1 2.17 -24.03 -5.88
N LYS A 2 2.57 -23.01 -6.67
CA LYS A 2 2.86 -21.66 -6.16
C LYS A 2 1.53 -20.96 -5.83
N PRO A 3 1.35 -20.35 -4.64
CA PRO A 3 0.12 -19.65 -4.29
C PRO A 3 -0.16 -18.51 -5.27
N ALA A 4 -1.39 -18.50 -5.82
CA ALA A 4 -1.76 -17.61 -6.93
C ALA A 4 -1.77 -16.12 -6.56
N ALA A 5 -2.13 -15.77 -5.31
CA ALA A 5 -2.29 -14.38 -4.88
C ALA A 5 -1.01 -13.54 -4.98
N GLN A 6 0.15 -14.13 -4.68
CA GLN A 6 1.44 -13.42 -4.70
C GLN A 6 2.06 -13.23 -6.07
N LYS A 7 1.53 -13.91 -7.08
CA LYS A 7 1.92 -13.64 -8.47
C LYS A 7 1.39 -12.31 -8.96
N HIS A 8 0.34 -11.79 -8.34
CA HIS A 8 -0.43 -10.65 -8.84
C HIS A 8 -0.38 -9.42 -7.94
N PHE A 9 -0.02 -9.55 -6.66
CA PHE A 9 0.01 -8.44 -5.71
C PHE A 9 1.12 -8.60 -4.68
N SER A 10 1.91 -7.53 -4.44
CA SER A 10 2.97 -7.49 -3.42
C SER A 10 2.53 -6.63 -2.25
N LEU A 11 2.26 -7.26 -1.11
CA LEU A 11 1.87 -6.57 0.11
C LEU A 11 2.98 -5.66 0.65
N ILE A 12 4.25 -6.09 0.51
CA ILE A 12 5.41 -5.28 0.92
C ILE A 12 5.48 -4.01 0.08
N THR A 13 5.36 -4.14 -1.26
CA THR A 13 5.35 -2.99 -2.16
C THR A 13 4.20 -2.04 -1.88
N PHE A 14 3.01 -2.59 -1.60
CA PHE A 14 1.84 -1.81 -1.17
C PHE A 14 2.15 -1.00 0.10
N GLY A 15 2.70 -1.63 1.14
CA GLY A 15 3.07 -0.94 2.38
C GLY A 15 4.14 0.14 2.16
N VAL A 16 5.15 -0.14 1.32
CA VAL A 16 6.16 0.86 0.94
C VAL A 16 5.53 2.05 0.24
N ALA A 17 4.54 1.81 -0.62
CA ALA A 17 3.82 2.88 -1.32
C ALA A 17 3.02 3.76 -0.35
N GLN A 18 2.33 3.17 0.64
CA GLN A 18 1.64 3.91 1.69
C GLN A 18 2.61 4.83 2.45
N ILE A 19 3.72 4.27 2.94
CA ILE A 19 4.75 5.05 3.66
C ILE A 19 5.34 6.16 2.78
N ALA A 20 5.57 5.89 1.50
CA ALA A 20 6.13 6.89 0.59
C ALA A 20 5.19 8.09 0.37
N MET A 21 3.88 7.86 0.37
CA MET A 21 2.87 8.93 0.31
C MET A 21 2.92 9.81 1.57
N ASP A 22 3.04 9.21 2.76
CA ASP A 22 3.06 9.91 4.04
C ASP A 22 4.32 10.77 4.29
N ILE A 23 5.37 10.67 3.46
CA ILE A 23 6.59 11.45 3.64
C ILE A 23 6.33 12.96 3.55
N GLU A 24 5.51 13.42 2.59
CA GLU A 24 5.20 14.83 2.43
C GLU A 24 4.42 15.39 3.63
N PRO A 25 3.28 14.80 4.06
CA PRO A 25 2.58 15.20 5.29
C PRO A 25 3.47 15.19 6.53
N PHE A 26 4.31 14.18 6.68
CA PHE A 26 5.25 14.10 7.80
C PHE A 26 6.22 15.29 7.82
N ILE A 27 6.82 15.64 6.68
CA ILE A 27 7.69 16.80 6.55
C ILE A 27 6.91 18.09 6.82
N GLY A 28 5.67 18.19 6.33
CA GLY A 28 4.76 19.30 6.57
C GLY A 28 4.49 19.48 8.06
N MET A 29 4.18 18.40 8.78
CA MET A 29 3.97 18.43 10.24
C MET A 29 5.22 18.88 11.00
N VAL A 30 6.40 18.38 10.64
CA VAL A 30 7.68 18.79 11.27
C VAL A 30 7.96 20.27 11.05
N ARG A 31 7.54 20.83 9.91
CA ARG A 31 7.72 22.25 9.56
C ARG A 31 6.59 23.16 10.00
N ASN A 32 5.56 22.62 10.67
CA ASN A 32 4.31 23.31 11.02
C ASN A 32 3.65 23.99 9.80
N SER A 33 3.62 23.30 8.66
CA SER A 33 2.97 23.79 7.45
C SER A 33 1.45 23.77 7.62
N GLU A 34 0.75 24.79 7.10
CA GLU A 34 -0.72 24.85 7.11
C GLU A 34 -1.33 23.83 6.14
N ILE A 35 -0.63 23.51 5.04
CA ILE A 35 -1.03 22.51 4.05
C ILE A 35 -0.10 21.31 4.21
N LEU A 36 -0.68 20.14 4.46
CA LEU A 36 0.06 18.89 4.62
C LEU A 36 0.03 18.05 3.35
N HIS A 37 -1.10 18.07 2.63
CA HIS A 37 -1.33 17.28 1.43
C HIS A 37 -1.09 18.13 0.17
N GLY A 38 0.15 18.16 -0.28
CA GLY A 38 0.59 18.94 -1.43
C GLY A 38 0.65 18.14 -2.74
N PRO A 39 1.65 18.40 -3.60
CA PRO A 39 1.75 17.79 -4.92
C PRO A 39 1.82 16.27 -4.94
N THR A 40 2.36 15.62 -3.90
CA THR A 40 2.44 14.15 -3.84
C THR A 40 1.07 13.52 -3.65
N HIS A 41 0.12 14.26 -3.04
CA HIS A 41 -1.27 13.81 -2.79
C HIS A 41 -2.23 14.19 -3.90
N THR A 42 -1.73 14.27 -5.13
CA THR A 42 -2.53 14.35 -6.36
C THR A 42 -2.46 13.03 -7.13
N VAL A 43 -3.40 12.77 -8.03
CA VAL A 43 -3.36 11.60 -8.92
C VAL A 43 -2.04 11.56 -9.71
N LEU A 44 -1.55 12.71 -10.18
CA LEU A 44 -0.25 12.79 -10.88
C LEU A 44 0.91 12.44 -9.92
N GLY A 45 0.90 13.00 -8.71
CA GLY A 45 1.89 12.68 -7.67
C GLY A 45 1.90 11.19 -7.32
N ALA A 46 0.72 10.59 -7.14
CA ALA A 46 0.59 9.15 -6.88
C ALA A 46 1.15 8.29 -8.01
N ILE A 47 0.95 8.69 -9.26
CA ILE A 47 1.53 7.98 -10.42
C ILE A 47 3.05 8.06 -10.35
N VAL A 48 3.62 9.24 -10.12
CA VAL A 48 5.09 9.42 -10.03
C VAL A 48 5.67 8.61 -8.86
N ILE A 49 5.07 8.71 -7.66
CA ILE A 49 5.52 7.94 -6.49
C ILE A 49 5.36 6.44 -6.74
N GLY A 50 4.24 6.01 -7.33
CA GLY A 50 4.01 4.62 -7.70
C GLY A 50 5.09 4.06 -8.63
N LEU A 51 5.51 4.85 -9.63
CA LEU A 51 6.64 4.51 -10.52
C LEU A 51 7.95 4.37 -9.73
N LEU A 52 8.27 5.34 -8.86
CA LEU A 52 9.49 5.32 -8.06
C LEU A 52 9.50 4.12 -7.09
N VAL A 53 8.39 3.87 -6.41
CA VAL A 53 8.22 2.72 -5.53
C VAL A 53 8.38 1.42 -6.29
N ALA A 54 7.77 1.28 -7.47
CA ALA A 54 7.91 0.08 -8.29
C ALA A 54 9.37 -0.19 -8.69
N LEU A 55 10.15 0.86 -8.98
CA LEU A 55 11.57 0.74 -9.33
C LEU A 55 12.44 0.29 -8.15
N VAL A 56 12.19 0.81 -6.94
CA VAL A 56 13.03 0.51 -5.76
C VAL A 56 12.57 -0.75 -5.00
N SER A 57 11.30 -1.17 -5.17
CA SER A 57 10.72 -2.30 -4.45
C SER A 57 11.49 -3.61 -4.54
N PRO A 58 12.10 -4.02 -5.66
CA PRO A 58 12.87 -5.26 -5.70
C PRO A 58 14.01 -5.28 -4.68
N SER A 59 14.68 -4.13 -4.47
CA SER A 59 15.78 -4.00 -3.51
C SER A 59 15.30 -4.05 -2.06
N ILE A 60 14.06 -3.63 -1.80
CA ILE A 60 13.44 -3.66 -0.47
C ILE A 60 12.82 -5.03 -0.20
N CYS A 61 12.09 -5.59 -1.16
CA CYS A 61 11.36 -6.85 -0.98
C CYS A 61 12.29 -8.04 -0.76
N ARG A 62 13.42 -8.13 -1.48
CA ARG A 62 14.35 -9.26 -1.38
C ARG A 62 14.86 -9.51 0.05
N PRO A 63 15.46 -8.54 0.75
CA PRO A 63 15.95 -8.78 2.12
C PRO A 63 14.82 -9.09 3.10
N ILE A 64 13.66 -8.44 2.96
CA ILE A 64 12.50 -8.68 3.84
C ILE A 64 11.97 -10.10 3.64
N LEU A 65 11.74 -10.53 2.40
CA LEU A 65 11.24 -11.87 2.09
C LEU A 65 12.25 -12.95 2.50
N ARG A 66 13.55 -12.69 2.31
CA ARG A 66 14.60 -13.61 2.76
C ARG A 66 14.55 -13.79 4.28
N ARG A 67 14.47 -12.70 5.04
CA ARG A 67 14.38 -12.74 6.50
C ARG A 67 13.10 -13.44 6.96
N TYR A 68 11.96 -13.06 6.38
CA TYR A 68 10.67 -13.69 6.64
C TYR A 68 10.73 -15.22 6.43
N ASN A 69 11.24 -15.67 5.28
CA ASN A 69 11.36 -17.11 4.97
C ASN A 69 12.28 -17.86 5.93
N GLN A 70 13.36 -17.22 6.42
CA GLN A 70 14.23 -17.79 7.44
C GLN A 70 13.46 -18.00 8.74
N GLU A 71 12.68 -17.01 9.19
CA GLU A 71 11.89 -17.11 10.42
C GLU A 71 10.81 -18.19 10.32
N VAL A 72 9.99 -18.18 9.27
CA VAL A 72 8.92 -19.19 9.13
C VAL A 72 9.48 -20.62 9.00
N THR A 73 10.68 -20.77 8.44
CA THR A 73 11.36 -22.06 8.36
C THR A 73 11.88 -22.50 9.74
N ALA A 74 12.47 -21.58 10.50
CA ALA A 74 12.96 -21.86 11.85
C ALA A 74 11.85 -22.31 12.81
N TYR A 75 10.63 -21.76 12.64
CA TYR A 75 9.46 -22.15 13.42
C TYR A 75 8.65 -23.29 12.79
N THR A 76 9.19 -24.03 11.82
CA THR A 76 8.51 -25.14 11.12
C THR A 76 7.20 -24.76 10.40
N LEU A 77 7.02 -23.47 10.13
CA LEU A 77 5.86 -22.90 9.45
C LEU A 77 6.11 -22.73 7.94
N CYS A 78 6.84 -23.68 7.32
CA CYS A 78 7.27 -23.62 5.92
C CYS A 78 6.12 -23.37 4.91
N TRP A 79 4.89 -23.70 5.29
CA TRP A 79 3.70 -23.47 4.49
C TRP A 79 3.35 -21.97 4.33
N LEU A 80 3.85 -21.12 5.21
CA LEU A 80 3.72 -19.66 5.12
C LEU A 80 4.78 -19.03 4.23
N SER A 81 5.80 -19.79 3.82
CA SER A 81 6.90 -19.24 3.03
C SER A 81 6.41 -18.55 1.75
N GLU A 82 7.15 -17.52 1.36
CA GLU A 82 6.89 -16.66 0.22
C GLU A 82 7.92 -16.87 -0.89
N PRO A 83 7.58 -16.63 -2.17
CA PRO A 83 8.59 -16.54 -3.22
C PRO A 83 9.69 -15.55 -2.81
N PRO A 84 10.97 -15.87 -3.09
CA PRO A 84 12.07 -14.99 -2.68
C PRO A 84 12.05 -13.62 -3.37
N GLU A 85 11.36 -13.54 -4.50
CA GLU A 85 11.18 -12.32 -5.27
C GLU A 85 9.73 -12.19 -5.75
N PRO A 86 9.10 -11.01 -5.60
CA PRO A 86 7.79 -10.75 -6.19
C PRO A 86 7.90 -10.65 -7.71
N THR A 87 6.85 -11.01 -8.42
CA THR A 87 6.76 -10.81 -9.87
C THR A 87 6.69 -9.32 -10.20
N ARG A 88 7.05 -8.95 -11.44
CA ARG A 88 6.87 -7.56 -11.92
C ARG A 88 5.43 -7.09 -11.76
N LEU A 89 4.46 -7.94 -12.15
CA LEU A 89 3.03 -7.61 -12.00
C LEU A 89 2.66 -7.36 -10.54
N ALA A 90 3.14 -8.18 -9.60
CA ALA A 90 2.90 -8.00 -8.17
C ALA A 90 3.49 -6.69 -7.64
N ILE A 91 4.67 -6.29 -8.10
CA ILE A 91 5.28 -5.01 -7.73
C ILE A 91 4.43 -3.85 -8.24
N TRP A 92 4.08 -3.84 -9.53
CA TRP A 92 3.30 -2.76 -10.12
C TRP A 92 1.91 -2.64 -9.48
N SER A 93 1.21 -3.75 -9.31
CA SER A 93 -0.12 -3.74 -8.65
C SER A 93 -0.04 -3.30 -7.19
N GLY A 94 1.01 -3.70 -6.45
CA GLY A 94 1.23 -3.23 -5.09
C GLY A 94 1.54 -1.74 -5.03
N ALA A 95 2.44 -1.24 -5.89
CA ALA A 95 2.82 0.17 -5.93
C ALA A 95 1.62 1.08 -6.26
N PHE A 96 0.95 0.84 -7.38
CA PHE A 96 -0.18 1.67 -7.77
C PHE A 96 -1.42 1.44 -6.91
N GLY A 97 -1.67 0.21 -6.47
CA GLY A 97 -2.72 -0.08 -5.51
C GLY A 97 -2.50 0.68 -4.20
N GLY A 98 -1.26 0.78 -3.72
CA GLY A 98 -0.89 1.55 -2.54
C GLY A 98 -1.11 3.04 -2.74
N THR A 99 -0.46 3.65 -3.72
CA THR A 99 -0.53 5.11 -3.91
C THR A 99 -1.93 5.61 -4.25
N LEU A 100 -2.67 4.91 -5.13
CA LEU A 100 -4.00 5.35 -5.51
C LEU A 100 -5.04 5.14 -4.41
N SER A 101 -4.97 4.02 -3.65
CA SER A 101 -5.86 3.83 -2.50
C SER A 101 -5.59 4.85 -1.40
N HIS A 102 -4.33 5.25 -1.19
CA HIS A 102 -3.95 6.29 -0.24
C HIS A 102 -4.66 7.61 -0.56
N ILE A 103 -4.54 8.10 -1.79
CA ILE A 103 -5.23 9.33 -2.22
C ILE A 103 -6.75 9.24 -2.03
N VAL A 104 -7.35 8.10 -2.38
CA VAL A 104 -8.80 7.94 -2.22
C VAL A 104 -9.21 8.01 -0.76
N LEU A 105 -8.47 7.34 0.14
CA LEU A 105 -8.78 7.33 1.56
C LEU A 105 -8.57 8.71 2.19
N ASP A 106 -7.49 9.41 1.86
CA ASP A 106 -7.21 10.75 2.37
C ASP A 106 -8.21 11.79 1.84
N SER A 107 -8.68 11.62 0.61
CA SER A 107 -9.69 12.50 0.04
C SER A 107 -11.01 12.47 0.80
N PHE A 108 -11.34 11.41 1.53
CA PHE A 108 -12.50 11.40 2.42
C PHE A 108 -12.28 12.23 3.70
N MET A 109 -11.03 12.33 4.17
CA MET A 109 -10.74 12.80 5.52
C MET A 109 -10.15 14.21 5.58
N HIS A 110 -9.41 14.64 4.56
CA HIS A 110 -8.58 15.83 4.64
C HIS A 110 -9.10 16.96 3.74
N HIS A 111 -9.35 18.13 4.35
CA HIS A 111 -9.88 19.32 3.67
C HIS A 111 -8.86 20.00 2.74
N ASP A 112 -7.56 19.79 2.97
CA ASP A 112 -6.47 20.32 2.16
C ASP A 112 -6.12 19.44 0.96
N MET A 113 -6.82 18.29 0.80
CA MET A 113 -6.66 17.40 -0.35
C MET A 113 -7.22 17.99 -1.63
N GLN A 114 -6.39 18.00 -2.68
CA GLN A 114 -6.76 18.40 -4.04
C GLN A 114 -6.35 17.31 -5.05
N PRO A 115 -7.04 16.15 -5.08
CA PRO A 115 -6.59 14.97 -5.82
C PRO A 115 -6.43 15.20 -7.32
N PHE A 116 -7.12 16.18 -7.89
CA PHE A 116 -7.10 16.50 -9.32
C PHE A 116 -6.23 17.71 -9.69
N ALA A 117 -5.46 18.26 -8.75
CA ALA A 117 -4.54 19.34 -9.06
C ALA A 117 -3.45 18.86 -10.07
N PRO A 118 -2.98 19.75 -10.99
CA PRO A 118 -3.28 21.17 -11.11
C PRO A 118 -4.56 21.49 -11.93
N PHE A 119 -5.26 20.49 -12.43
CA PHE A 119 -6.41 20.69 -13.33
C PHE A 119 -7.65 21.16 -12.61
N SER A 120 -7.86 20.73 -11.35
CA SER A 120 -8.98 21.11 -10.52
C SER A 120 -8.58 21.06 -9.04
N GLY A 121 -8.99 22.05 -8.26
CA GLY A 121 -8.89 22.05 -6.80
C GLY A 121 -10.05 21.31 -6.10
N ALA A 122 -10.97 20.71 -6.85
CA ALA A 122 -12.13 20.04 -6.26
C ALA A 122 -11.76 18.71 -5.61
N ASN A 123 -12.35 18.46 -4.44
CA ASN A 123 -12.35 17.17 -3.77
C ASN A 123 -13.81 16.71 -3.61
N PRO A 124 -14.36 15.97 -4.61
CA PRO A 124 -15.80 15.65 -4.64
C PRO A 124 -16.24 14.60 -3.63
N ILE A 125 -15.31 13.90 -2.98
CA ILE A 125 -15.60 12.83 -2.00
C ILE A 125 -15.28 13.24 -0.55
N LEU A 126 -14.92 14.49 -0.34
CA LEU A 126 -14.64 15.00 1.01
C LEU A 126 -15.87 14.86 1.91
N ASN A 127 -15.68 14.26 3.09
CA ASN A 127 -16.72 14.00 4.09
C ASN A 127 -17.87 13.05 3.65
N GLU A 128 -17.80 12.40 2.49
CA GLU A 128 -18.77 11.35 2.13
C GLU A 128 -18.67 10.15 3.08
N LEU A 129 -17.51 9.94 3.69
CA LEU A 129 -17.29 8.96 4.73
C LEU A 129 -16.64 9.64 5.95
N SER A 130 -17.16 9.36 7.15
CA SER A 130 -16.57 9.90 8.37
C SER A 130 -15.19 9.31 8.63
N HIS A 131 -14.33 10.01 9.40
CA HIS A 131 -13.03 9.51 9.83
C HIS A 131 -13.13 8.08 10.44
N ASP A 132 -14.07 7.90 11.37
CA ASP A 132 -14.37 6.57 11.94
C ASP A 132 -14.78 5.55 10.89
N GLY A 133 -15.53 5.97 9.87
CA GLY A 133 -15.94 5.14 8.75
C GLY A 133 -14.74 4.66 7.94
N VAL A 134 -13.79 5.54 7.63
CA VAL A 134 -12.55 5.19 6.92
C VAL A 134 -11.71 4.22 7.74
N TYR A 135 -11.51 4.46 9.04
CA TYR A 135 -10.76 3.53 9.90
C TYR A 135 -11.40 2.15 9.98
N ARG A 136 -12.72 2.08 10.14
CA ARG A 136 -13.47 0.81 10.14
C ARG A 136 -13.35 0.09 8.80
N LEU A 137 -13.44 0.81 7.70
CA LEU A 137 -13.25 0.26 6.35
C LEU A 137 -11.85 -0.34 6.19
N CYS A 138 -10.80 0.40 6.57
CA CYS A 138 -9.41 -0.09 6.51
C CYS A 138 -9.21 -1.33 7.37
N LEU A 139 -9.76 -1.34 8.60
CA LEU A 139 -9.68 -2.49 9.50
C LEU A 139 -10.38 -3.72 8.91
N LEU A 140 -11.59 -3.55 8.38
CA LEU A 140 -12.36 -4.64 7.76
C LEU A 140 -11.64 -5.18 6.52
N LEU A 141 -11.15 -4.32 5.63
CA LEU A 141 -10.40 -4.73 4.45
C LEU A 141 -9.09 -5.44 4.83
N GLY A 142 -8.39 -4.95 5.85
CA GLY A 142 -7.19 -5.60 6.39
C GLY A 142 -7.50 -7.00 6.95
N LEU A 143 -8.58 -7.15 7.71
CA LEU A 143 -9.01 -8.43 8.27
C LEU A 143 -9.40 -9.41 7.16
N VAL A 144 -10.23 -8.98 6.21
CA VAL A 144 -10.63 -9.80 5.05
C VAL A 144 -9.42 -10.21 4.23
N GLY A 145 -8.49 -9.29 3.97
CA GLY A 145 -7.24 -9.57 3.26
C GLY A 145 -6.37 -10.60 3.99
N CYS A 146 -6.24 -10.47 5.31
CA CYS A 146 -5.50 -11.42 6.15
C CYS A 146 -6.12 -12.82 6.11
N ILE A 147 -7.44 -12.91 6.27
CA ILE A 147 -8.17 -14.19 6.18
C ILE A 147 -8.00 -14.81 4.80
N ALA A 148 -8.19 -14.04 3.74
CA ALA A 148 -8.03 -14.51 2.37
C ALA A 148 -6.61 -15.01 2.11
N TRP A 149 -5.58 -14.29 2.59
CA TRP A 149 -4.19 -14.72 2.47
C TRP A 149 -3.94 -16.04 3.22
N LEU A 150 -4.39 -16.17 4.48
CA LEU A 150 -4.26 -17.41 5.25
C LEU A 150 -4.98 -18.59 4.59
N LEU A 151 -6.18 -18.38 4.06
CA LEU A 151 -6.93 -19.42 3.34
C LEU A 151 -6.19 -19.87 2.09
N THR A 152 -5.64 -18.96 1.28
CA THR A 152 -4.86 -19.33 0.09
C THR A 152 -3.61 -20.12 0.45
N LYS A 153 -2.95 -19.77 1.54
CA LYS A 153 -1.80 -20.53 2.06
C LYS A 153 -2.19 -21.92 2.56
N TRP A 154 -3.28 -22.00 3.29
CA TRP A 154 -3.79 -23.27 3.83
C TRP A 154 -4.24 -24.23 2.74
N LEU A 155 -5.02 -23.74 1.77
CA LEU A 155 -5.46 -24.53 0.61
C LEU A 155 -4.29 -24.98 -0.28
N GLY A 156 -3.23 -24.20 -0.36
CA GLY A 156 -2.01 -24.56 -1.09
C GLY A 156 -1.18 -25.68 -0.43
N ARG A 157 -1.54 -26.14 0.79
CA ARG A 157 -0.94 -27.31 1.46
C ARG A 157 -1.56 -28.65 1.01
N LEU A 158 -2.82 -28.62 0.59
CA LEU A 158 -3.57 -29.78 0.10
C LEU A 158 -3.17 -30.11 -1.33
#